data_1652656fa78a4e10c35cd227f18c7977
#
_entry.id   1652656fa78a4e10c35cd227f18c7977
#
_cell.length_a   1.000
_cell.length_b   1.000
_cell.length_c   1.000
_cell.angle_alpha   90.00
_cell.angle_beta   90.00
_cell.angle_gamma   90.00
#
_symmetry.space_group_name_H-M   'P 1'
#
loop_
_entity.id
_entity.type
_entity.pdbx_description
1 polymer ?
#
loop_
_entity_poly.entity_id
_entity_poly.type
_entity_poly.pdbx_seq_one_letter_code
_entity_poly.pdbx_strand_id
1 'polypeptide(L)'
;MTRRQTLTLVAAILGSGVATIDGSIVNVALPAIERDLGGGLTGQQWVSNAYLLALASLILIGGSLGDVYGERRVFAIGIGAFGVLSLACALAPTIETLIAARALQGAAGALVTPSSLAIIIGAFSAAERGAAIGAWTAWGGIAAIVGPLAGGWIVDQVSWRWIFAINVPLVIVTLGLILAAVPPAGARSGRRVDVVGAILCVVGLGGVVFALIEQPNHGWSSPVIFLPLVVGVVAFAAFVVYERRAKEPMLELELFTHRNFAVGNVETFAMYAGLGILFFFLVIFLQQVAGYSALESGLATVPVTVVMFALSRRFGALADRHGPRLFMGAGPLIAAVGIVLLLRTGLDTSYATDVLPAMLVFAVGLSMTVAPLTATVLADAEESDAGIASAVNNAVARVAGLIGVSILGVVVAQTLVGDTFAANDESVRAFHQVVVVCAVLVAGGGIVGVLGIVNPRRTVEARNCPGGQLVAVPLPAVESTTAAD
;
A
#
# COMPACT_ATOMS: atom_id res chain seq x y z
N MET A 1 13.68 -5.09 26.73
CA MET A 1 13.98 -5.91 25.53
C MET A 1 15.28 -6.69 25.72
N THR A 2 15.28 -7.98 25.48
CA THR A 2 16.49 -8.81 25.46
C THR A 2 17.27 -8.59 24.15
N ARG A 3 18.59 -8.93 24.13
CA ARG A 3 19.41 -8.87 22.92
C ARG A 3 18.75 -9.64 21.74
N ARG A 4 18.13 -10.78 22.02
CA ARG A 4 17.45 -11.61 21.03
C ARG A 4 16.21 -10.90 20.46
N GLN A 5 15.39 -10.29 21.31
CA GLN A 5 14.24 -9.49 20.88
C GLN A 5 14.67 -8.31 20.01
N THR A 6 15.73 -7.61 20.37
CA THR A 6 16.25 -6.49 19.56
C THR A 6 16.69 -6.97 18.18
N LEU A 7 17.45 -8.08 18.08
CA LEU A 7 17.88 -8.62 16.80
C LEU A 7 16.70 -9.14 15.95
N THR A 8 15.70 -9.73 16.58
CA THR A 8 14.46 -10.15 15.90
C THR A 8 13.69 -8.95 15.33
N LEU A 9 13.56 -7.87 16.10
CA LEU A 9 12.92 -6.64 15.63
C LEU A 9 13.70 -6.01 14.47
N VAL A 10 15.02 -5.94 14.56
CA VAL A 10 15.87 -5.43 13.47
C VAL A 10 15.73 -6.30 12.22
N ALA A 11 15.71 -7.62 12.35
CA ALA A 11 15.48 -8.52 11.20
C ALA A 11 14.13 -8.29 10.52
N ALA A 12 13.06 -8.12 11.30
CA ALA A 12 11.73 -7.85 10.78
C ALA A 12 11.64 -6.46 10.10
N ILE A 13 12.26 -5.43 10.71
CA ILE A 13 12.34 -4.08 10.13
C ILE A 13 13.12 -4.09 8.81
N LEU A 14 14.31 -4.70 8.78
CA LEU A 14 15.11 -4.77 7.57
C LEU A 14 14.40 -5.53 6.46
N GLY A 15 13.80 -6.70 6.76
CA GLY A 15 13.10 -7.49 5.75
C GLY A 15 11.89 -6.78 5.14
N SER A 16 11.01 -6.19 5.98
CA SER A 16 9.89 -5.40 5.48
C SER A 16 10.37 -4.10 4.82
N GLY A 17 11.45 -3.50 5.34
CA GLY A 17 12.08 -2.31 4.81
C GLY A 17 12.60 -2.50 3.39
N VAL A 18 13.25 -3.64 3.09
CA VAL A 18 13.71 -3.99 1.74
C VAL A 18 12.55 -3.98 0.74
N ALA A 19 11.41 -4.62 1.08
CA ALA A 19 10.23 -4.64 0.21
C ALA A 19 9.60 -3.24 0.04
N THR A 20 9.63 -2.41 1.10
CA THR A 20 9.09 -1.05 1.07
C THR A 20 9.98 -0.11 0.24
N ILE A 21 11.30 -0.18 0.45
CA ILE A 21 12.28 0.60 -0.33
C ILE A 21 12.17 0.22 -1.79
N ASP A 22 12.17 -1.08 -2.12
CA ASP A 22 12.08 -1.57 -3.50
C ASP A 22 10.81 -1.05 -4.20
N GLY A 23 9.66 -1.09 -3.53
CA GLY A 23 8.40 -0.58 -4.09
C GLY A 23 8.42 0.95 -4.37
N SER A 24 9.19 1.73 -3.60
CA SER A 24 9.26 3.19 -3.77
C SER A 24 10.41 3.64 -4.68
N ILE A 25 11.55 2.98 -4.61
CA ILE A 25 12.77 3.33 -5.35
C ILE A 25 12.60 3.16 -6.86
N VAL A 26 11.84 2.15 -7.28
CA VAL A 26 11.62 1.83 -8.69
C VAL A 26 10.92 2.95 -9.44
N ASN A 27 9.95 3.64 -8.82
CA ASN A 27 9.23 4.73 -9.47
C ASN A 27 10.17 5.85 -9.97
N VAL A 28 11.22 6.16 -9.20
CA VAL A 28 12.22 7.18 -9.59
C VAL A 28 13.12 6.70 -10.72
N ALA A 29 13.29 5.39 -10.87
CA ALA A 29 14.12 4.77 -11.88
C ALA A 29 13.39 4.50 -13.21
N LEU A 30 12.04 4.54 -13.25
CA LEU A 30 11.26 4.19 -14.44
C LEU A 30 11.70 4.93 -15.71
N PRO A 31 11.93 6.27 -15.70
CA PRO A 31 12.40 6.96 -16.89
C PRO A 31 13.79 6.54 -17.35
N ALA A 32 14.68 6.15 -16.40
CA ALA A 32 16.03 5.66 -16.76
C ALA A 32 15.96 4.22 -17.31
N ILE A 33 15.07 3.38 -16.79
CA ILE A 33 14.79 2.03 -17.30
C ILE A 33 14.24 2.12 -18.72
N GLU A 34 13.28 3.01 -18.96
CA GLU A 34 12.67 3.21 -20.27
C GLU A 34 13.71 3.66 -21.30
N ARG A 35 14.60 4.60 -20.96
CA ARG A 35 15.69 5.04 -21.86
C ARG A 35 16.68 3.94 -22.23
N ASP A 36 16.91 2.98 -21.34
CA ASP A 36 17.88 1.89 -21.54
C ASP A 36 17.28 0.64 -22.19
N LEU A 37 16.07 0.24 -21.79
CA LEU A 37 15.40 -0.98 -22.23
C LEU A 37 14.21 -0.74 -23.16
N GLY A 38 13.74 0.51 -23.30
CA GLY A 38 12.56 0.85 -24.08
C GLY A 38 11.25 0.48 -23.39
N GLY A 39 10.19 0.28 -24.18
CA GLY A 39 8.87 -0.15 -23.73
C GLY A 39 7.88 0.97 -23.45
N GLY A 40 8.27 2.24 -23.57
CA GLY A 40 7.40 3.41 -23.41
C GLY A 40 6.70 3.46 -22.07
N LEU A 41 5.56 4.12 -22.01
CA LEU A 41 4.71 4.20 -20.81
C LEU A 41 4.17 2.82 -20.40
N THR A 42 3.79 2.01 -21.38
CA THR A 42 3.32 0.62 -21.14
C THR A 42 4.38 -0.20 -20.42
N GLY A 43 5.65 -0.13 -20.85
CA GLY A 43 6.76 -0.80 -20.18
C GLY A 43 6.99 -0.30 -18.75
N GLN A 44 6.94 1.02 -18.54
CA GLN A 44 7.05 1.62 -17.19
C GLN A 44 5.93 1.15 -16.26
N GLN A 45 4.69 1.10 -16.76
CA GLN A 45 3.56 0.56 -16.00
C GLN A 45 3.76 -0.91 -15.65
N TRP A 46 4.20 -1.74 -16.58
CA TRP A 46 4.46 -3.15 -16.31
C TRP A 46 5.57 -3.38 -15.28
N VAL A 47 6.69 -2.65 -15.35
CA VAL A 47 7.77 -2.76 -14.37
C VAL A 47 7.29 -2.49 -12.95
N SER A 48 6.42 -1.50 -12.75
CA SER A 48 5.82 -1.21 -11.44
C SER A 48 4.70 -2.18 -11.09
N ASN A 49 3.75 -2.39 -12.01
CA ASN A 49 2.51 -3.10 -11.75
C ASN A 49 2.67 -4.61 -11.66
N ALA A 50 3.63 -5.23 -12.36
CA ALA A 50 3.89 -6.68 -12.23
C ALA A 50 4.28 -7.07 -10.80
N TYR A 51 5.13 -6.26 -10.15
CA TYR A 51 5.48 -6.42 -8.75
C TYR A 51 4.27 -6.23 -7.83
N LEU A 52 3.52 -5.13 -8.00
CA LEU A 52 2.37 -4.80 -7.17
C LEU A 52 1.24 -5.82 -7.33
N LEU A 53 1.00 -6.30 -8.55
CA LEU A 53 0.00 -7.32 -8.85
C LEU A 53 0.28 -8.63 -8.11
N ALA A 54 1.50 -9.14 -8.24
CA ALA A 54 1.89 -10.37 -7.57
C ALA A 54 1.87 -10.20 -6.03
N LEU A 55 2.38 -9.07 -5.54
CA LEU A 55 2.37 -8.75 -4.11
C LEU A 55 0.94 -8.67 -3.56
N ALA A 56 0.05 -7.91 -4.20
CA ALA A 56 -1.32 -7.71 -3.74
C ALA A 56 -2.15 -8.99 -3.79
N SER A 57 -2.01 -9.77 -4.87
CA SER A 57 -2.77 -11.01 -5.05
C SER A 57 -2.33 -12.13 -4.09
N LEU A 58 -1.07 -12.14 -3.67
CA LEU A 58 -0.50 -13.24 -2.89
C LEU A 58 -0.22 -12.90 -1.41
N ILE A 59 -0.42 -11.64 -0.99
CA ILE A 59 -0.07 -11.23 0.38
C ILE A 59 -0.87 -11.98 1.45
N LEU A 60 -2.15 -12.27 1.20
CA LEU A 60 -3.01 -13.02 2.12
C LEU A 60 -2.56 -14.49 2.24
N ILE A 61 -2.14 -15.09 1.11
CA ILE A 61 -1.53 -16.44 1.12
C ILE A 61 -0.20 -16.44 1.86
N GLY A 62 0.62 -15.41 1.69
CA GLY A 62 1.88 -15.28 2.41
C GLY A 62 1.71 -15.40 3.93
N GLY A 63 0.65 -14.79 4.49
CA GLY A 63 0.27 -14.93 5.88
C GLY A 63 -0.12 -16.38 6.25
N SER A 64 -1.02 -16.98 5.46
CA SER A 64 -1.46 -18.37 5.70
C SER A 64 -0.31 -19.38 5.59
N LEU A 65 0.64 -19.19 4.68
CA LEU A 65 1.85 -20.01 4.58
C LEU A 65 2.71 -19.91 5.83
N GLY A 66 2.82 -18.72 6.43
CA GLY A 66 3.51 -18.50 7.70
C GLY A 66 2.90 -19.31 8.85
N ASP A 67 1.56 -19.30 8.95
CA ASP A 67 0.84 -20.10 9.95
C ASP A 67 1.06 -21.61 9.77
N VAL A 68 1.04 -22.11 8.52
CA VAL A 68 1.14 -23.55 8.20
C VAL A 68 2.58 -24.08 8.30
N TYR A 69 3.55 -23.36 7.73
CA TYR A 69 4.94 -23.83 7.61
C TYR A 69 5.90 -23.21 8.61
N GLY A 70 5.41 -22.25 9.40
CA GLY A 70 6.18 -21.52 10.41
C GLY A 70 6.78 -20.22 9.84
N GLU A 71 6.52 -19.11 10.53
CA GLU A 71 6.84 -17.74 10.12
C GLU A 71 8.31 -17.53 9.79
N ARG A 72 9.23 -18.11 10.61
CA ARG A 72 10.67 -18.01 10.36
C ARG A 72 11.08 -18.60 9.01
N ARG A 73 10.52 -19.75 8.63
CA ARG A 73 10.85 -20.42 7.36
C ARG A 73 10.33 -19.63 6.19
N VAL A 74 9.06 -19.21 6.25
CA VAL A 74 8.40 -18.47 5.16
C VAL A 74 9.09 -17.12 4.96
N PHE A 75 9.42 -16.43 6.05
CA PHE A 75 10.17 -15.17 5.99
C PHE A 75 11.56 -15.36 5.40
N ALA A 76 12.32 -16.39 5.82
CA ALA A 76 13.66 -16.67 5.29
C ALA A 76 13.63 -17.03 3.79
N ILE A 77 12.66 -17.85 3.36
CA ILE A 77 12.47 -18.21 1.95
C ILE A 77 12.07 -16.95 1.14
N GLY A 78 11.10 -16.17 1.65
CA GLY A 78 10.64 -14.95 1.00
C GLY A 78 11.76 -13.94 0.79
N ILE A 79 12.53 -13.62 1.84
CA ILE A 79 13.62 -12.65 1.76
C ILE A 79 14.79 -13.18 0.90
N GLY A 80 15.11 -14.46 0.96
CA GLY A 80 16.14 -15.08 0.12
C GLY A 80 15.76 -15.06 -1.36
N ALA A 81 14.52 -15.45 -1.68
CA ALA A 81 13.98 -15.38 -3.03
C ALA A 81 13.93 -13.93 -3.54
N PHE A 82 13.53 -12.97 -2.68
CA PHE A 82 13.53 -11.55 -2.99
C PHE A 82 14.92 -11.06 -3.41
N GLY A 83 15.97 -11.45 -2.68
CA GLY A 83 17.35 -11.08 -3.00
C GLY A 83 17.84 -11.66 -4.34
N VAL A 84 17.56 -12.95 -4.61
CA VAL A 84 17.90 -13.59 -5.88
C VAL A 84 17.18 -12.90 -7.06
N LEU A 85 15.89 -12.59 -6.88
CA LEU A 85 15.08 -11.93 -7.90
C LEU A 85 15.44 -10.44 -8.06
N SER A 86 15.89 -9.77 -7.00
CA SER A 86 16.51 -8.44 -7.11
C SER A 86 17.76 -8.48 -7.99
N LEU A 87 18.60 -9.50 -7.81
CA LEU A 87 19.77 -9.67 -8.69
C LEU A 87 19.34 -9.95 -10.13
N ALA A 88 18.31 -10.77 -10.35
CA ALA A 88 17.75 -10.99 -11.69
C ALA A 88 17.22 -9.68 -12.31
N CYS A 89 16.54 -8.82 -11.55
CA CYS A 89 16.12 -7.49 -12.01
C CYS A 89 17.33 -6.62 -12.39
N ALA A 90 18.38 -6.59 -11.57
CA ALA A 90 19.61 -5.83 -11.84
C ALA A 90 20.32 -6.27 -13.13
N LEU A 91 20.26 -7.56 -13.45
CA LEU A 91 20.92 -8.16 -14.62
C LEU A 91 20.01 -8.29 -15.84
N ALA A 92 18.76 -7.82 -15.77
CA ALA A 92 17.79 -7.95 -16.86
C ALA A 92 18.30 -7.28 -18.16
N PRO A 93 18.38 -8.03 -19.28
CA PRO A 93 18.85 -7.48 -20.55
C PRO A 93 17.74 -6.82 -21.37
N THR A 94 16.46 -7.14 -21.10
CA THR A 94 15.28 -6.61 -21.80
C THR A 94 14.18 -6.23 -20.82
N ILE A 95 13.24 -5.41 -21.29
CA ILE A 95 12.10 -4.97 -20.46
C ILE A 95 11.22 -6.15 -20.03
N GLU A 96 11.02 -7.15 -20.90
CA GLU A 96 10.19 -8.33 -20.62
C GLU A 96 10.81 -9.20 -19.52
N THR A 97 12.14 -9.37 -19.56
CA THR A 97 12.87 -10.12 -18.52
C THR A 97 12.81 -9.39 -17.18
N LEU A 98 12.90 -8.05 -17.20
CA LEU A 98 12.71 -7.24 -16.00
C LEU A 98 11.29 -7.38 -15.44
N ILE A 99 10.26 -7.27 -16.27
CA ILE A 99 8.85 -7.44 -15.88
C ILE A 99 8.61 -8.82 -15.25
N ALA A 100 9.12 -9.89 -15.89
CA ALA A 100 8.98 -11.24 -15.34
C ALA A 100 9.69 -11.39 -13.98
N ALA A 101 10.91 -10.86 -13.84
CA ALA A 101 11.64 -10.87 -12.57
C ALA A 101 10.89 -10.05 -11.50
N ARG A 102 10.28 -8.90 -11.86
CA ARG A 102 9.46 -8.08 -10.98
C ARG A 102 8.21 -8.81 -10.49
N ALA A 103 7.52 -9.54 -11.35
CA ALA A 103 6.37 -10.34 -10.95
C ALA A 103 6.76 -11.41 -9.90
N LEU A 104 7.84 -12.13 -10.14
CA LEU A 104 8.36 -13.12 -9.19
C LEU A 104 8.85 -12.47 -7.89
N GLN A 105 9.50 -11.30 -7.97
CA GLN A 105 9.96 -10.53 -6.81
C GLN A 105 8.77 -10.06 -5.97
N GLY A 106 7.65 -9.65 -6.59
CA GLY A 106 6.40 -9.32 -5.90
C GLY A 106 5.83 -10.52 -5.14
N ALA A 107 5.86 -11.71 -5.74
CA ALA A 107 5.44 -12.95 -5.08
C ALA A 107 6.34 -13.27 -3.87
N ALA A 108 7.65 -13.08 -3.97
CA ALA A 108 8.56 -13.21 -2.84
C ALA A 108 8.28 -12.18 -1.74
N GLY A 109 8.00 -10.91 -2.11
CA GLY A 109 7.61 -9.85 -1.20
C GLY A 109 6.32 -10.13 -0.43
N ALA A 110 5.37 -10.84 -1.06
CA ALA A 110 4.13 -11.28 -0.44
C ALA A 110 4.34 -12.24 0.75
N LEU A 111 5.43 -12.98 0.77
CA LEU A 111 5.83 -13.83 1.90
C LEU A 111 6.48 -13.01 3.03
N VAL A 112 7.19 -11.95 2.69
CA VAL A 112 8.00 -11.17 3.64
C VAL A 112 7.14 -10.29 4.54
N THR A 113 6.20 -9.55 3.98
CA THR A 113 5.45 -8.52 4.71
C THR A 113 4.62 -9.10 5.88
N PRO A 114 3.73 -10.09 5.69
CA PRO A 114 2.94 -10.63 6.79
C PRO A 114 3.81 -11.40 7.81
N SER A 115 4.79 -12.18 7.34
CA SER A 115 5.68 -12.94 8.23
C SER A 115 6.53 -12.03 9.12
N SER A 116 6.92 -10.84 8.66
CA SER A 116 7.69 -9.89 9.47
C SER A 116 6.90 -9.42 10.70
N LEU A 117 5.62 -9.10 10.52
CA LEU A 117 4.74 -8.70 11.62
C LEU A 117 4.44 -9.88 12.56
N ALA A 118 4.17 -11.05 12.02
CA ALA A 118 3.90 -12.26 12.81
C ALA A 118 5.09 -12.66 13.70
N ILE A 119 6.32 -12.53 13.19
CA ILE A 119 7.56 -12.75 13.97
C ILE A 119 7.65 -11.77 15.15
N ILE A 120 7.30 -10.48 14.95
CA ILE A 120 7.27 -9.49 16.03
C ILE A 120 6.22 -9.89 17.07
N ILE A 121 5.00 -10.23 16.66
CA ILE A 121 3.91 -10.64 17.56
C ILE A 121 4.32 -11.87 18.38
N GLY A 122 5.03 -12.81 17.78
CA GLY A 122 5.50 -14.02 18.44
C GLY A 122 6.71 -13.83 19.38
N ALA A 123 7.53 -12.80 19.14
CA ALA A 123 8.75 -12.57 19.92
C ALA A 123 8.57 -11.67 21.15
N PHE A 124 7.48 -10.89 21.20
CA PHE A 124 7.23 -9.88 22.23
C PHE A 124 6.00 -10.21 23.09
N SER A 125 6.10 -9.92 24.39
CA SER A 125 4.96 -10.02 25.31
C SER A 125 3.85 -9.01 24.95
N ALA A 126 2.62 -9.26 25.39
CA ALA A 126 1.49 -8.36 25.12
C ALA A 126 1.78 -6.89 25.50
N ALA A 127 2.49 -6.69 26.63
CA ALA A 127 2.87 -5.34 27.09
C ALA A 127 3.93 -4.65 26.20
N GLU A 128 4.78 -5.40 25.51
CA GLU A 128 5.88 -4.88 24.68
C GLU A 128 5.52 -4.79 23.20
N ARG A 129 4.49 -5.53 22.74
CA ARG A 129 4.10 -5.64 21.31
C ARG A 129 3.80 -4.27 20.69
N GLY A 130 3.06 -3.42 21.40
CA GLY A 130 2.70 -2.10 20.90
C GLY A 130 3.92 -1.24 20.55
N ALA A 131 4.94 -1.24 21.41
CA ALA A 131 6.17 -0.52 21.15
C ALA A 131 6.99 -1.11 20.00
N ALA A 132 7.04 -2.45 19.88
CA ALA A 132 7.76 -3.12 18.81
C ALA A 132 7.09 -2.89 17.44
N ILE A 133 5.76 -3.00 17.35
CA ILE A 133 4.98 -2.71 16.14
C ILE A 133 5.11 -1.23 15.78
N GLY A 134 5.06 -0.33 16.76
CA GLY A 134 5.27 1.11 16.55
C GLY A 134 6.64 1.42 15.96
N ALA A 135 7.71 0.77 16.46
CA ALA A 135 9.04 0.91 15.89
C ALA A 135 9.12 0.36 14.45
N TRP A 136 8.55 -0.81 14.19
CA TRP A 136 8.49 -1.41 12.86
C TRP A 136 7.77 -0.50 11.85
N THR A 137 6.63 0.06 12.23
CA THR A 137 5.85 1.01 11.40
C THR A 137 6.63 2.30 11.14
N ALA A 138 7.30 2.86 12.17
CA ALA A 138 8.09 4.09 12.03
C ALA A 138 9.26 3.90 11.05
N TRP A 139 9.96 2.77 11.12
CA TRP A 139 11.02 2.44 10.17
C TRP A 139 10.50 2.20 8.76
N GLY A 140 9.29 1.65 8.61
CA GLY A 140 8.60 1.56 7.31
C GLY A 140 8.37 2.95 6.68
N GLY A 141 7.98 3.94 7.49
CA GLY A 141 7.85 5.33 7.05
C GLY A 141 9.19 5.96 6.64
N ILE A 142 10.27 5.70 7.39
CA ILE A 142 11.63 6.14 7.03
C ILE A 142 12.09 5.48 5.71
N ALA A 143 11.83 4.20 5.54
CA ALA A 143 12.16 3.46 4.30
C ALA A 143 11.47 4.07 3.07
N ALA A 144 10.24 4.54 3.21
CA ALA A 144 9.50 5.20 2.13
C ALA A 144 10.12 6.55 1.70
N ILE A 145 10.84 7.24 2.60
CA ILE A 145 11.60 8.46 2.28
C ILE A 145 12.96 8.11 1.66
N VAL A 146 13.65 7.15 2.29
CA VAL A 146 15.01 6.77 1.87
C VAL A 146 14.99 6.19 0.46
N GLY A 147 13.93 5.44 0.08
CA GLY A 147 13.80 4.82 -1.24
C GLY A 147 13.98 5.83 -2.39
N PRO A 148 13.10 6.82 -2.56
CA PRO A 148 13.23 7.82 -3.62
C PRO A 148 14.53 8.62 -3.59
N LEU A 149 15.04 8.96 -2.41
CA LEU A 149 16.30 9.74 -2.27
C LEU A 149 17.53 8.92 -2.67
N ALA A 150 17.68 7.74 -2.07
CA ALA A 150 18.79 6.85 -2.40
C ALA A 150 18.70 6.38 -3.84
N GLY A 151 17.47 6.07 -4.31
CA GLY A 151 17.21 5.67 -5.67
C GLY A 151 17.55 6.74 -6.69
N GLY A 152 17.08 7.97 -6.46
CA GLY A 152 17.40 9.10 -7.33
C GLY A 152 18.90 9.32 -7.43
N TRP A 153 19.60 9.34 -6.28
CA TRP A 153 21.07 9.48 -6.28
C TRP A 153 21.78 8.33 -7.02
N ILE A 154 21.35 7.08 -6.78
CA ILE A 154 21.93 5.90 -7.45
C ILE A 154 21.71 5.97 -8.96
N VAL A 155 20.50 6.34 -9.40
CA VAL A 155 20.14 6.45 -10.82
C VAL A 155 20.98 7.53 -11.50
N ASP A 156 21.15 8.71 -10.87
CA ASP A 156 21.87 9.83 -11.44
C ASP A 156 23.39 9.61 -11.48
N GLN A 157 23.98 8.94 -10.46
CA GLN A 157 25.43 8.86 -10.30
C GLN A 157 26.02 7.53 -10.78
N VAL A 158 25.23 6.45 -10.85
CA VAL A 158 25.74 5.11 -11.15
C VAL A 158 24.96 4.45 -12.27
N SER A 159 23.82 3.84 -11.96
CA SER A 159 22.91 3.19 -12.91
C SER A 159 21.64 2.74 -12.19
N TRP A 160 20.51 2.73 -12.91
CA TRP A 160 19.25 2.19 -12.41
C TRP A 160 19.34 0.73 -11.94
N ARG A 161 20.27 -0.07 -12.50
CA ARG A 161 20.46 -1.47 -12.10
C ARG A 161 20.83 -1.63 -10.63
N TRP A 162 21.53 -0.65 -10.07
CA TRP A 162 21.98 -0.68 -8.68
C TRP A 162 20.85 -0.48 -7.68
N ILE A 163 19.69 0.08 -8.08
CA ILE A 163 18.52 0.14 -7.18
C ILE A 163 18.03 -1.26 -6.77
N PHE A 164 18.23 -2.24 -7.63
CA PHE A 164 17.93 -3.65 -7.33
C PHE A 164 19.13 -4.33 -6.64
N ALA A 165 20.35 -4.10 -7.11
CA ALA A 165 21.55 -4.73 -6.56
C ALA A 165 21.77 -4.39 -5.08
N ILE A 166 21.38 -3.18 -4.61
CA ILE A 166 21.51 -2.75 -3.22
C ILE A 166 20.67 -3.60 -2.25
N ASN A 167 19.62 -4.26 -2.71
CA ASN A 167 18.82 -5.16 -1.91
C ASN A 167 19.60 -6.42 -1.49
N VAL A 168 20.57 -6.87 -2.28
CA VAL A 168 21.32 -8.11 -2.03
C VAL A 168 22.08 -8.09 -0.71
N PRO A 169 22.93 -7.09 -0.40
CA PRO A 169 23.59 -7.03 0.90
C PRO A 169 22.59 -6.89 2.07
N LEU A 170 21.51 -6.15 1.90
CA LEU A 170 20.47 -6.03 2.93
C LEU A 170 19.78 -7.37 3.20
N VAL A 171 19.50 -8.14 2.15
CA VAL A 171 18.94 -9.50 2.25
C VAL A 171 19.90 -10.44 2.97
N ILE A 172 21.19 -10.43 2.65
CA ILE A 172 22.21 -11.26 3.31
C ILE A 172 22.26 -10.96 4.82
N VAL A 173 22.30 -9.69 5.19
CA VAL A 173 22.27 -9.28 6.61
C VAL A 173 20.98 -9.73 7.29
N THR A 174 19.85 -9.53 6.63
CA THR A 174 18.53 -9.92 7.16
C THR A 174 18.44 -11.43 7.37
N LEU A 175 18.89 -12.25 6.42
CA LEU A 175 18.94 -13.70 6.53
C LEU A 175 19.85 -14.14 7.70
N GLY A 176 21.02 -13.53 7.85
CA GLY A 176 21.91 -13.80 8.98
C GLY A 176 21.23 -13.52 10.33
N LEU A 177 20.51 -12.39 10.45
CA LEU A 177 19.78 -12.04 11.66
C LEU A 177 18.61 -13.00 11.94
N ILE A 178 17.85 -13.38 10.90
CA ILE A 178 16.74 -14.36 11.03
C ILE A 178 17.28 -15.69 11.58
N LEU A 179 18.34 -16.21 10.99
CA LEU A 179 18.91 -17.48 11.36
C LEU A 179 19.49 -17.46 12.78
N ALA A 180 20.08 -16.33 13.19
CA ALA A 180 20.72 -16.18 14.51
C ALA A 180 19.72 -15.87 15.63
N ALA A 181 18.68 -15.07 15.38
CA ALA A 181 17.86 -14.48 16.42
C ALA A 181 16.41 -15.01 16.48
N VAL A 182 15.81 -15.36 15.33
CA VAL A 182 14.41 -15.79 15.30
C VAL A 182 14.31 -17.27 15.66
N PRO A 183 13.58 -17.63 16.74
CA PRO A 183 13.40 -19.05 17.09
C PRO A 183 12.58 -19.76 16.01
N PRO A 184 12.84 -21.06 15.76
CA PRO A 184 11.92 -21.86 14.98
C PRO A 184 10.60 -21.94 15.77
N ALA A 185 9.55 -21.29 15.24
CA ALA A 185 8.20 -21.48 15.76
C ALA A 185 7.61 -22.75 15.16
N GLY A 186 6.91 -23.54 15.97
CA GLY A 186 6.17 -24.70 15.49
C GLY A 186 5.07 -24.26 14.52
N ALA A 187 4.84 -25.03 13.47
CA ALA A 187 3.69 -24.85 12.59
C ALA A 187 2.39 -24.98 13.41
N ARG A 188 1.43 -24.10 13.19
CA ARG A 188 0.09 -24.24 13.75
C ARG A 188 -0.63 -25.34 12.97
N SER A 189 -0.82 -26.51 13.59
CA SER A 189 -1.51 -27.62 12.94
C SER A 189 -2.99 -27.31 12.75
N GLY A 190 -3.52 -27.49 11.54
CA GLY A 190 -4.94 -27.48 11.24
C GLY A 190 -5.41 -26.44 10.21
N ARG A 191 -4.70 -25.35 10.00
CA ARG A 191 -5.05 -24.35 8.98
C ARG A 191 -4.60 -24.79 7.58
N ARG A 192 -5.48 -24.63 6.59
CA ARG A 192 -5.17 -24.94 5.18
C ARG A 192 -4.95 -23.65 4.39
N VAL A 193 -4.03 -23.73 3.43
CA VAL A 193 -3.80 -22.61 2.49
C VAL A 193 -4.89 -22.63 1.44
N ASP A 194 -5.55 -21.52 1.25
CA ASP A 194 -6.57 -21.37 0.19
C ASP A 194 -5.91 -21.09 -1.17
N VAL A 195 -5.49 -22.17 -1.81
CA VAL A 195 -4.86 -22.10 -3.14
C VAL A 195 -5.86 -21.71 -4.22
N VAL A 196 -7.14 -22.11 -4.08
CA VAL A 196 -8.18 -21.81 -5.08
C VAL A 196 -8.52 -20.32 -5.08
N GLY A 197 -8.77 -19.76 -3.90
CA GLY A 197 -8.98 -18.31 -3.75
C GLY A 197 -7.82 -17.49 -4.31
N ALA A 198 -6.59 -17.92 -4.05
CA ALA A 198 -5.40 -17.25 -4.60
C ALA A 198 -5.33 -17.29 -6.12
N ILE A 199 -5.53 -18.43 -6.73
CA ILE A 199 -5.51 -18.54 -8.19
C ILE A 199 -6.59 -17.65 -8.80
N LEU A 200 -7.81 -17.67 -8.24
CA LEU A 200 -8.91 -16.83 -8.69
C LEU A 200 -8.59 -15.34 -8.53
N CYS A 201 -7.94 -14.94 -7.43
CA CYS A 201 -7.50 -13.56 -7.20
C CYS A 201 -6.41 -13.12 -8.19
N VAL A 202 -5.38 -13.95 -8.40
CA VAL A 202 -4.29 -13.67 -9.36
C VAL A 202 -4.82 -13.56 -10.78
N VAL A 203 -5.65 -14.51 -11.21
CA VAL A 203 -6.25 -14.50 -12.57
C VAL A 203 -7.22 -13.33 -12.70
N GLY A 204 -8.01 -13.06 -11.66
CA GLY A 204 -8.98 -11.97 -11.63
C GLY A 204 -8.33 -10.60 -11.79
N LEU A 205 -7.42 -10.27 -10.91
CA LEU A 205 -6.70 -8.99 -10.95
C LEU A 205 -5.76 -8.92 -12.16
N GLY A 206 -5.05 -10.02 -12.45
CA GLY A 206 -4.10 -10.10 -13.56
C GLY A 206 -4.75 -9.87 -14.92
N GLY A 207 -5.90 -10.50 -15.17
CA GLY A 207 -6.63 -10.33 -16.43
C GLY A 207 -7.14 -8.90 -16.64
N VAL A 208 -7.67 -8.27 -15.58
CA VAL A 208 -8.13 -6.87 -15.63
C VAL A 208 -6.94 -5.92 -15.85
N VAL A 209 -5.87 -6.07 -15.07
CA VAL A 209 -4.68 -5.21 -15.15
C VAL A 209 -4.00 -5.34 -16.52
N PHE A 210 -3.85 -6.59 -17.02
CA PHE A 210 -3.30 -6.84 -18.34
C PHE A 210 -4.11 -6.12 -19.43
N ALA A 211 -5.43 -6.27 -19.39
CA ALA A 211 -6.30 -5.65 -20.39
C ALA A 211 -6.19 -4.11 -20.35
N LEU A 212 -6.10 -3.51 -19.16
CA LEU A 212 -5.97 -2.06 -19.01
C LEU A 212 -4.62 -1.54 -19.50
N ILE A 213 -3.51 -2.21 -19.19
CA ILE A 213 -2.17 -1.77 -19.58
C ILE A 213 -1.95 -1.94 -21.09
N GLU A 214 -2.41 -3.06 -21.67
CA GLU A 214 -2.20 -3.36 -23.09
C GLU A 214 -3.26 -2.75 -24.02
N GLN A 215 -4.33 -2.18 -23.47
CA GLN A 215 -5.41 -1.60 -24.27
C GLN A 215 -4.94 -0.53 -25.25
N PRO A 216 -4.02 0.39 -24.90
CA PRO A 216 -3.54 1.41 -25.84
C PRO A 216 -2.88 0.81 -27.09
N ASN A 217 -2.21 -0.33 -26.96
CA ASN A 217 -1.47 -0.99 -28.04
C ASN A 217 -2.36 -1.81 -28.97
N HIS A 218 -3.48 -2.36 -28.45
CA HIS A 218 -4.28 -3.37 -29.15
C HIS A 218 -5.73 -2.94 -29.41
N GLY A 219 -6.27 -1.96 -28.65
CA GLY A 219 -7.67 -1.52 -28.70
C GLY A 219 -8.65 -2.50 -28.03
N TRP A 220 -9.82 -1.97 -27.61
CA TRP A 220 -10.85 -2.75 -26.89
C TRP A 220 -11.44 -3.92 -27.65
N SER A 221 -11.51 -3.85 -28.97
CA SER A 221 -12.08 -4.90 -29.83
C SER A 221 -11.13 -6.07 -30.09
N SER A 222 -9.87 -5.95 -29.69
CA SER A 222 -8.88 -7.04 -29.86
C SER A 222 -9.15 -8.21 -28.91
N PRO A 223 -9.13 -9.46 -29.40
CA PRO A 223 -9.21 -10.64 -28.52
C PRO A 223 -8.12 -10.67 -27.43
N VAL A 224 -6.95 -10.09 -27.71
CA VAL A 224 -5.84 -9.98 -26.75
C VAL A 224 -6.24 -9.16 -25.52
N ILE A 225 -7.16 -8.23 -25.67
CA ILE A 225 -7.64 -7.36 -24.57
C ILE A 225 -8.97 -7.90 -24.02
N PHE A 226 -9.93 -8.16 -24.90
CA PHE A 226 -11.27 -8.57 -24.48
C PHE A 226 -11.28 -9.89 -23.70
N LEU A 227 -10.51 -10.88 -24.13
CA LEU A 227 -10.51 -12.20 -23.50
C LEU A 227 -9.92 -12.17 -22.08
N PRO A 228 -8.71 -11.59 -21.82
CA PRO A 228 -8.19 -11.44 -20.46
C PRO A 228 -9.09 -10.60 -19.57
N LEU A 229 -9.73 -9.54 -20.10
CA LEU A 229 -10.67 -8.71 -19.33
C LEU A 229 -11.87 -9.53 -18.85
N VAL A 230 -12.52 -10.27 -19.75
CA VAL A 230 -13.68 -11.11 -19.41
C VAL A 230 -13.28 -12.21 -18.43
N VAL A 231 -12.19 -12.93 -18.72
CA VAL A 231 -11.66 -13.97 -17.83
C VAL A 231 -11.32 -13.38 -16.46
N GLY A 232 -10.69 -12.21 -16.43
CA GLY A 232 -10.35 -11.52 -15.20
C GLY A 232 -11.57 -11.13 -14.36
N VAL A 233 -12.57 -10.50 -14.99
CA VAL A 233 -13.82 -10.11 -14.30
C VAL A 233 -14.58 -11.36 -13.80
N VAL A 234 -14.69 -12.40 -14.61
CA VAL A 234 -15.35 -13.65 -14.21
C VAL A 234 -14.60 -14.34 -13.08
N ALA A 235 -13.27 -14.42 -13.16
CA ALA A 235 -12.44 -15.02 -12.12
C ALA A 235 -12.53 -14.23 -10.80
N PHE A 236 -12.55 -12.90 -10.86
CA PHE A 236 -12.70 -12.07 -9.66
C PHE A 236 -14.10 -12.20 -9.04
N ALA A 237 -15.14 -12.27 -9.87
CA ALA A 237 -16.50 -12.56 -9.40
C ALA A 237 -16.58 -13.95 -8.76
N ALA A 238 -15.95 -14.96 -9.40
CA ALA A 238 -15.86 -16.32 -8.86
C ALA A 238 -15.06 -16.34 -7.54
N PHE A 239 -14.00 -15.55 -7.40
CA PHE A 239 -13.25 -15.35 -6.15
C PHE A 239 -14.18 -14.88 -5.02
N VAL A 240 -14.95 -13.81 -5.24
CA VAL A 240 -15.87 -13.27 -4.22
C VAL A 240 -16.95 -14.29 -3.83
N VAL A 241 -17.49 -15.04 -4.81
CA VAL A 241 -18.49 -16.09 -4.54
C VAL A 241 -17.87 -17.28 -3.80
N TYR A 242 -16.65 -17.64 -4.14
CA TYR A 242 -15.90 -18.72 -3.50
C TYR A 242 -15.57 -18.38 -2.04
N GLU A 243 -15.04 -17.17 -1.76
CA GLU A 243 -14.71 -16.68 -0.42
C GLU A 243 -15.94 -16.66 0.52
N ARG A 244 -17.14 -16.35 -0.02
CA ARG A 244 -18.39 -16.44 0.76
C ARG A 244 -18.75 -17.83 1.22
N ARG A 245 -18.21 -18.88 0.60
CA ARG A 245 -18.54 -20.29 0.83
C ARG A 245 -17.38 -21.09 1.41
N ALA A 246 -16.18 -20.54 1.38
CA ALA A 246 -14.98 -21.18 1.88
C ALA A 246 -15.09 -21.37 3.41
N LYS A 247 -14.62 -22.52 3.91
CA LYS A 247 -14.61 -22.81 5.35
C LYS A 247 -13.54 -21.99 6.09
N GLU A 248 -12.46 -21.68 5.41
CA GLU A 248 -11.34 -20.88 5.91
C GLU A 248 -10.99 -19.84 4.84
N PRO A 249 -11.82 -18.77 4.69
CA PRO A 249 -11.64 -17.78 3.63
C PRO A 249 -10.35 -16.97 3.87
N MET A 250 -9.70 -16.55 2.78
CA MET A 250 -8.60 -15.58 2.84
C MET A 250 -9.13 -14.16 3.12
N LEU A 251 -10.32 -13.86 2.59
CA LEU A 251 -11.00 -12.58 2.72
C LEU A 251 -12.30 -12.77 3.49
N GLU A 252 -12.33 -12.33 4.73
CA GLU A 252 -13.55 -12.36 5.56
C GLU A 252 -14.52 -11.28 5.09
N LEU A 253 -15.42 -11.67 4.19
CA LEU A 253 -16.41 -10.76 3.60
C LEU A 253 -17.46 -10.26 4.62
N GLU A 254 -17.58 -10.91 5.76
CA GLU A 254 -18.47 -10.49 6.86
C GLU A 254 -18.06 -9.12 7.41
N LEU A 255 -16.76 -8.80 7.43
CA LEU A 255 -16.26 -7.49 7.84
C LEU A 255 -16.90 -6.34 7.05
N PHE A 256 -17.23 -6.56 5.78
CA PHE A 256 -17.88 -5.54 4.94
C PHE A 256 -19.37 -5.31 5.29
N THR A 257 -19.95 -6.09 6.16
CA THR A 257 -21.30 -5.82 6.72
C THR A 257 -21.25 -4.68 7.75
N HIS A 258 -20.08 -4.44 8.35
CA HIS A 258 -19.86 -3.31 9.25
C HIS A 258 -19.69 -2.02 8.43
N ARG A 259 -20.56 -1.05 8.70
CA ARG A 259 -20.68 0.16 7.89
C ARG A 259 -19.37 0.96 7.78
N ASN A 260 -18.72 1.25 8.90
CA ASN A 260 -17.49 2.06 8.86
C ASN A 260 -16.34 1.30 8.21
N PHE A 261 -16.28 -0.04 8.38
CA PHE A 261 -15.32 -0.88 7.68
C PHE A 261 -15.51 -0.81 6.15
N ALA A 262 -16.75 -1.02 5.68
CA ALA A 262 -17.06 -0.97 4.25
C ALA A 262 -16.76 0.42 3.65
N VAL A 263 -17.28 1.49 4.28
CA VAL A 263 -17.08 2.88 3.83
C VAL A 263 -15.61 3.27 3.88
N GLY A 264 -14.90 2.91 4.96
CA GLY A 264 -13.46 3.15 5.10
C GLY A 264 -12.64 2.47 4.01
N ASN A 265 -13.00 1.24 3.61
CA ASN A 265 -12.32 0.55 2.50
C ASN A 265 -12.64 1.16 1.13
N VAL A 266 -13.86 1.68 0.90
CA VAL A 266 -14.19 2.44 -0.32
C VAL A 266 -13.38 3.75 -0.37
N GLU A 267 -13.26 4.46 0.74
CA GLU A 267 -12.41 5.66 0.85
C GLU A 267 -10.93 5.30 0.66
N THR A 268 -10.45 4.21 1.27
CA THR A 268 -9.09 3.68 1.04
C THR A 268 -8.86 3.44 -0.45
N PHE A 269 -9.80 2.78 -1.14
CA PHE A 269 -9.67 2.52 -2.57
C PHE A 269 -9.54 3.83 -3.37
N ALA A 270 -10.42 4.79 -3.15
CA ALA A 270 -10.40 6.06 -3.86
C ALA A 270 -9.12 6.87 -3.59
N MET A 271 -8.71 6.97 -2.32
CA MET A 271 -7.50 7.67 -1.91
C MET A 271 -6.23 7.03 -2.46
N TYR A 272 -6.06 5.72 -2.29
CA TYR A 272 -4.83 5.03 -2.70
C TYR A 272 -4.75 4.83 -4.22
N ALA A 273 -5.88 4.77 -4.94
CA ALA A 273 -5.88 4.88 -6.39
C ALA A 273 -5.31 6.25 -6.82
N GLY A 274 -5.83 7.33 -6.26
CA GLY A 274 -5.33 8.69 -6.54
C GLY A 274 -3.84 8.86 -6.16
N LEU A 275 -3.39 8.33 -5.01
CA LEU A 275 -1.99 8.37 -4.61
C LEU A 275 -1.08 7.59 -5.57
N GLY A 276 -1.46 6.36 -5.90
CA GLY A 276 -0.69 5.52 -6.82
C GLY A 276 -0.48 6.20 -8.17
N ILE A 277 -1.56 6.73 -8.72
CA ILE A 277 -1.54 7.50 -9.96
C ILE A 277 -0.62 8.72 -9.82
N LEU A 278 -0.85 9.55 -8.80
CA LEU A 278 -0.13 10.81 -8.61
C LEU A 278 1.38 10.59 -8.53
N PHE A 279 1.83 9.70 -7.65
CA PHE A 279 3.26 9.48 -7.46
C PHE A 279 3.93 8.80 -8.65
N PHE A 280 3.21 7.96 -9.39
CA PHE A 280 3.72 7.36 -10.61
C PHE A 280 3.93 8.41 -11.71
N PHE A 281 2.90 9.18 -12.04
CA PHE A 281 2.95 10.13 -13.17
C PHE A 281 3.70 11.43 -12.83
N LEU A 282 3.68 11.89 -11.57
CA LEU A 282 4.43 13.07 -11.15
C LEU A 282 5.93 12.89 -11.36
N VAL A 283 6.48 11.75 -11.00
CA VAL A 283 7.90 11.44 -11.18
C VAL A 283 8.27 11.38 -12.66
N ILE A 284 7.44 10.75 -13.49
CA ILE A 284 7.63 10.70 -14.95
C ILE A 284 7.58 12.11 -15.53
N PHE A 285 6.57 12.91 -15.17
CA PHE A 285 6.43 14.30 -15.62
C PHE A 285 7.65 15.15 -15.25
N LEU A 286 8.08 15.11 -13.99
CA LEU A 286 9.23 15.88 -13.53
C LEU A 286 10.51 15.53 -14.30
N GLN A 287 10.75 14.25 -14.58
CA GLN A 287 11.96 13.82 -15.28
C GLN A 287 11.88 13.98 -16.79
N GLN A 288 10.79 13.57 -17.43
CA GLN A 288 10.70 13.50 -18.88
C GLN A 288 10.15 14.79 -19.52
N VAL A 289 9.37 15.59 -18.78
CA VAL A 289 8.78 16.83 -19.30
C VAL A 289 9.49 18.06 -18.74
N ALA A 290 9.63 18.16 -17.41
CA ALA A 290 10.23 19.31 -16.73
C ALA A 290 11.77 19.24 -16.65
N GLY A 291 12.39 18.12 -17.06
CA GLY A 291 13.85 17.99 -17.14
C GLY A 291 14.59 17.83 -15.80
N TYR A 292 13.88 17.46 -14.74
CA TYR A 292 14.47 17.22 -13.42
C TYR A 292 15.29 15.93 -13.43
N SER A 293 16.34 15.89 -12.62
CA SER A 293 17.09 14.64 -12.37
C SER A 293 16.24 13.66 -11.56
N ALA A 294 16.68 12.40 -11.49
CA ALA A 294 16.00 11.40 -10.68
C ALA A 294 16.03 11.76 -9.20
N LEU A 295 17.14 12.31 -8.70
CA LEU A 295 17.26 12.79 -7.32
C LEU A 295 16.31 13.96 -7.02
N GLU A 296 16.25 14.96 -7.90
CA GLU A 296 15.37 16.11 -7.74
C GLU A 296 13.89 15.69 -7.72
N SER A 297 13.51 14.75 -8.57
CA SER A 297 12.16 14.18 -8.60
C SER A 297 11.82 13.40 -7.33
N GLY A 298 12.80 12.66 -6.79
CA GLY A 298 12.67 12.00 -5.48
C GLY A 298 12.52 13.01 -4.35
N LEU A 299 13.36 14.06 -4.32
CA LEU A 299 13.30 15.15 -3.34
C LEU A 299 11.96 15.90 -3.37
N ALA A 300 11.35 16.03 -4.55
CA ALA A 300 10.06 16.72 -4.71
C ALA A 300 8.93 16.07 -3.90
N THR A 301 9.02 14.78 -3.61
CA THR A 301 8.01 14.04 -2.83
C THR A 301 8.26 14.02 -1.32
N VAL A 302 9.47 14.34 -0.86
CA VAL A 302 9.88 14.30 0.56
C VAL A 302 9.01 15.17 1.47
N PRO A 303 8.62 16.41 1.09
CA PRO A 303 7.77 17.25 1.93
C PRO A 303 6.48 16.57 2.36
N VAL A 304 5.91 15.72 1.51
CA VAL A 304 4.68 14.97 1.84
C VAL A 304 4.91 14.09 3.06
N THR A 305 5.98 13.32 3.07
CA THR A 305 6.27 12.40 4.18
C THR A 305 6.66 13.15 5.45
N VAL A 306 7.41 14.24 5.33
CA VAL A 306 7.80 15.09 6.49
C VAL A 306 6.56 15.68 7.16
N VAL A 307 5.64 16.25 6.39
CA VAL A 307 4.38 16.82 6.90
C VAL A 307 3.49 15.73 7.51
N MET A 308 3.39 14.58 6.86
CA MET A 308 2.66 13.43 7.40
C MET A 308 3.22 13.01 8.75
N PHE A 309 4.54 12.86 8.87
CA PHE A 309 5.19 12.46 10.12
C PHE A 309 4.95 13.46 11.24
N ALA A 310 4.98 14.76 10.92
CA ALA A 310 4.77 15.83 11.89
C ALA A 310 3.30 15.96 12.35
N LEU A 311 2.34 15.71 11.47
CA LEU A 311 0.93 16.06 11.72
C LEU A 311 0.01 14.86 11.95
N SER A 312 0.29 13.64 11.43
CA SER A 312 -0.63 12.49 11.52
C SER A 312 -1.02 12.14 12.94
N ARG A 313 -0.06 12.17 13.88
CA ARG A 313 -0.34 11.92 15.31
C ARG A 313 -1.31 12.94 15.90
N ARG A 314 -1.18 14.22 15.52
CA ARG A 314 -2.06 15.30 16.02
C ARG A 314 -3.47 15.15 15.47
N PHE A 315 -3.59 14.84 14.17
CA PHE A 315 -4.90 14.64 13.55
C PHE A 315 -5.57 13.34 14.01
N GLY A 316 -4.81 12.28 14.28
CA GLY A 316 -5.33 11.10 14.95
C GLY A 316 -5.96 11.41 16.31
N ALA A 317 -5.22 12.11 17.19
CA ALA A 317 -5.72 12.52 18.49
C ALA A 317 -6.92 13.49 18.43
N LEU A 318 -6.98 14.34 17.40
CA LEU A 318 -8.14 15.21 17.16
C LEU A 318 -9.34 14.42 16.67
N ALA A 319 -9.14 13.41 15.83
CA ALA A 319 -10.21 12.52 15.37
C ALA A 319 -10.79 11.69 16.51
N ASP A 320 -9.97 11.24 17.46
CA ASP A 320 -10.45 10.58 18.69
C ASP A 320 -11.37 11.49 19.52
N ARG A 321 -11.10 12.81 19.50
CA ARG A 321 -11.89 13.80 20.26
C ARG A 321 -13.15 14.28 19.55
N HIS A 322 -13.11 14.47 18.24
CA HIS A 322 -14.20 15.08 17.47
C HIS A 322 -14.96 14.09 16.57
N GLY A 323 -14.46 12.85 16.51
CA GLY A 323 -14.95 11.81 15.63
C GLY A 323 -14.23 11.79 14.28
N PRO A 324 -14.08 10.60 13.67
CA PRO A 324 -13.31 10.42 12.42
C PRO A 324 -13.98 11.04 11.19
N ARG A 325 -15.31 11.14 11.15
CA ARG A 325 -16.09 11.61 9.99
C ARG A 325 -15.60 12.95 9.43
N LEU A 326 -15.30 13.92 10.30
CA LEU A 326 -14.81 15.23 9.87
C LEU A 326 -13.48 15.14 9.14
N PHE A 327 -12.55 14.37 9.69
CA PHE A 327 -11.18 14.25 9.18
C PHE A 327 -11.13 13.41 7.91
N MET A 328 -11.89 12.32 7.85
CA MET A 328 -12.04 11.46 6.67
C MET A 328 -12.80 12.17 5.54
N GLY A 329 -13.57 13.21 5.84
CA GLY A 329 -14.19 14.05 4.82
C GLY A 329 -13.32 15.22 4.37
N ALA A 330 -12.90 16.08 5.32
CA ALA A 330 -12.15 17.28 5.01
C ALA A 330 -10.72 17.00 4.52
N GLY A 331 -10.07 15.95 5.05
CA GLY A 331 -8.71 15.59 4.67
C GLY A 331 -8.56 15.31 3.18
N PRO A 332 -9.32 14.38 2.59
CA PRO A 332 -9.24 14.11 1.16
C PRO A 332 -9.62 15.32 0.30
N LEU A 333 -10.58 16.15 0.72
CA LEU A 333 -10.95 17.36 -0.01
C LEU A 333 -9.80 18.37 -0.04
N ILE A 334 -9.09 18.56 1.08
CA ILE A 334 -7.89 19.39 1.13
C ILE A 334 -6.77 18.78 0.28
N ALA A 335 -6.59 17.46 0.34
CA ALA A 335 -5.62 16.77 -0.52
C ALA A 335 -5.94 16.96 -1.99
N ALA A 336 -7.21 16.87 -2.39
CA ALA A 336 -7.65 17.13 -3.76
C ALA A 336 -7.35 18.56 -4.21
N VAL A 337 -7.52 19.56 -3.34
CA VAL A 337 -7.11 20.96 -3.63
C VAL A 337 -5.60 21.01 -3.88
N GLY A 338 -4.79 20.34 -3.06
CA GLY A 338 -3.34 20.23 -3.28
C GLY A 338 -3.01 19.62 -4.65
N ILE A 339 -3.73 18.55 -5.04
CA ILE A 339 -3.55 17.93 -6.36
C ILE A 339 -3.90 18.90 -7.48
N VAL A 340 -5.03 19.62 -7.38
CA VAL A 340 -5.47 20.61 -8.39
C VAL A 340 -4.43 21.73 -8.59
N LEU A 341 -3.68 22.11 -7.56
CA LEU A 341 -2.62 23.11 -7.69
C LEU A 341 -1.51 22.67 -8.66
N LEU A 342 -1.34 21.37 -8.92
CA LEU A 342 -0.41 20.87 -9.95
C LEU A 342 -0.85 21.20 -11.38
N LEU A 343 -2.05 21.69 -11.63
CA LEU A 343 -2.45 22.22 -12.95
C LEU A 343 -1.65 23.48 -13.33
N ARG A 344 -0.86 24.04 -12.41
CA ARG A 344 0.06 25.16 -12.68
C ARG A 344 1.36 24.72 -13.35
N THR A 345 1.66 23.41 -13.34
CA THR A 345 2.86 22.86 -13.96
C THR A 345 2.79 22.97 -15.49
N GLY A 346 3.94 23.18 -16.12
CA GLY A 346 4.12 23.29 -17.57
C GLY A 346 5.52 22.86 -17.96
N LEU A 347 5.97 23.24 -19.16
CA LEU A 347 7.33 22.94 -19.62
C LEU A 347 8.40 23.60 -18.73
N ASP A 348 8.15 24.82 -18.26
CA ASP A 348 9.05 25.59 -17.40
C ASP A 348 8.64 25.46 -15.91
N THR A 349 8.31 24.25 -15.46
CA THR A 349 7.88 24.00 -14.09
C THR A 349 8.95 24.37 -13.07
N SER A 350 8.59 25.27 -12.12
CA SER A 350 9.41 25.61 -10.97
C SER A 350 8.96 24.82 -9.73
N TYR A 351 9.92 24.13 -9.09
CA TYR A 351 9.62 23.37 -7.88
C TYR A 351 8.97 24.25 -6.79
N ALA A 352 9.56 25.42 -6.54
CA ALA A 352 9.18 26.28 -5.41
C ALA A 352 7.77 26.89 -5.55
N THR A 353 7.32 27.18 -6.78
CA THR A 353 6.03 27.87 -7.04
C THR A 353 4.92 26.93 -7.48
N ASP A 354 5.24 25.83 -8.17
CA ASP A 354 4.24 25.00 -8.83
C ASP A 354 4.08 23.64 -8.13
N VAL A 355 5.18 23.02 -7.66
CA VAL A 355 5.15 21.68 -7.07
C VAL A 355 5.09 21.71 -5.55
N LEU A 356 5.98 22.47 -4.88
CA LEU A 356 6.08 22.49 -3.42
C LEU A 356 4.78 22.92 -2.73
N PRO A 357 4.10 24.02 -3.11
CA PRO A 357 2.84 24.41 -2.48
C PRO A 357 1.75 23.35 -2.66
N ALA A 358 1.68 22.74 -3.85
CA ALA A 358 0.76 21.65 -4.15
C ALA A 358 1.00 20.45 -3.22
N MET A 359 2.26 20.02 -3.08
CA MET A 359 2.64 18.90 -2.23
C MET A 359 2.42 19.18 -0.74
N LEU A 360 2.62 20.42 -0.28
CA LEU A 360 2.37 20.80 1.12
C LEU A 360 0.86 20.74 1.45
N VAL A 361 0.00 21.31 0.60
CA VAL A 361 -1.46 21.26 0.78
C VAL A 361 -1.95 19.81 0.73
N PHE A 362 -1.49 19.04 -0.26
CA PHE A 362 -1.78 17.62 -0.38
C PHE A 362 -1.38 16.84 0.88
N ALA A 363 -0.18 17.09 1.41
CA ALA A 363 0.35 16.42 2.58
C ALA A 363 -0.44 16.71 3.86
N VAL A 364 -0.93 17.93 4.04
CA VAL A 364 -1.82 18.29 5.15
C VAL A 364 -3.12 17.48 5.07
N GLY A 365 -3.77 17.46 3.90
CA GLY A 365 -4.98 16.67 3.68
C GLY A 365 -4.76 15.18 3.93
N LEU A 366 -3.66 14.62 3.42
CA LEU A 366 -3.29 13.23 3.62
C LEU A 366 -3.04 12.91 5.10
N SER A 367 -2.37 13.80 5.83
CA SER A 367 -2.12 13.68 7.28
C SER A 367 -3.41 13.66 8.10
N MET A 368 -4.43 14.41 7.64
CA MET A 368 -5.76 14.41 8.27
C MET A 368 -6.52 13.10 8.04
N THR A 369 -6.24 12.41 6.94
CA THR A 369 -7.02 11.23 6.51
C THR A 369 -6.44 9.92 7.04
N VAL A 370 -5.14 9.68 6.87
CA VAL A 370 -4.54 8.34 6.99
C VAL A 370 -4.71 7.73 8.39
N ALA A 371 -4.40 8.49 9.45
CA ALA A 371 -4.50 7.98 10.81
C ALA A 371 -5.97 7.72 11.24
N PRO A 372 -6.93 8.65 11.04
CA PRO A 372 -8.33 8.40 11.33
C PRO A 372 -8.94 7.26 10.49
N LEU A 373 -8.58 7.16 9.21
CA LEU A 373 -9.05 6.10 8.31
C LEU A 373 -8.63 4.72 8.83
N THR A 374 -7.35 4.54 9.11
CA THR A 374 -6.83 3.28 9.65
C THR A 374 -7.49 2.93 10.99
N ALA A 375 -7.60 3.89 11.91
CA ALA A 375 -8.25 3.68 13.20
C ALA A 375 -9.74 3.30 13.04
N THR A 376 -10.46 3.94 12.12
CA THR A 376 -11.89 3.69 11.88
C THR A 376 -12.13 2.30 11.28
N VAL A 377 -11.30 1.89 10.33
CA VAL A 377 -11.38 0.56 9.71
C VAL A 377 -11.12 -0.54 10.74
N LEU A 378 -10.18 -0.32 11.66
CA LEU A 378 -9.85 -1.31 12.69
C LEU A 378 -10.84 -1.32 13.87
N ALA A 379 -11.49 -0.21 14.15
CA ALA A 379 -12.39 -0.08 15.30
C ALA A 379 -13.70 -0.88 15.17
N ASP A 380 -14.14 -1.18 13.94
CA ASP A 380 -15.35 -1.98 13.68
C ASP A 380 -15.07 -3.50 13.66
N ALA A 381 -13.78 -3.92 13.70
CA ALA A 381 -13.41 -5.32 13.81
C ALA A 381 -13.29 -5.75 15.28
N GLU A 382 -13.69 -6.99 15.58
CA GLU A 382 -13.40 -7.58 16.89
C GLU A 382 -11.89 -7.65 17.14
N GLU A 383 -11.49 -7.66 18.41
CA GLU A 383 -10.06 -7.64 18.79
C GLU A 383 -9.28 -8.84 18.20
N SER A 384 -9.97 -9.99 18.00
CA SER A 384 -9.49 -11.20 17.33
C SER A 384 -9.21 -10.97 15.83
N ASP A 385 -10.00 -10.11 15.17
CA ASP A 385 -10.04 -9.95 13.70
C ASP A 385 -9.32 -8.68 13.23
N ALA A 386 -8.81 -7.87 14.15
CA ALA A 386 -8.09 -6.64 13.84
C ALA A 386 -6.89 -6.86 12.88
N GLY A 387 -6.23 -8.01 12.99
CA GLY A 387 -5.15 -8.41 12.08
C GLY A 387 -5.66 -8.65 10.65
N ILE A 388 -6.80 -9.31 10.50
CA ILE A 388 -7.44 -9.61 9.21
C ILE A 388 -7.97 -8.30 8.59
N ALA A 389 -8.65 -7.48 9.39
CA ALA A 389 -9.14 -6.17 8.97
C ALA A 389 -8.03 -5.26 8.43
N SER A 390 -6.87 -5.24 9.10
CA SER A 390 -5.68 -4.53 8.64
C SER A 390 -5.13 -5.10 7.34
N ALA A 391 -5.06 -6.42 7.21
CA ALA A 391 -4.58 -7.08 6.00
C ALA A 391 -5.49 -6.79 4.79
N VAL A 392 -6.81 -6.84 4.99
CA VAL A 392 -7.80 -6.50 3.96
C VAL A 392 -7.65 -5.05 3.51
N ASN A 393 -7.57 -4.09 4.45
CA ASN A 393 -7.40 -2.69 4.12
C ASN A 393 -6.09 -2.42 3.35
N ASN A 394 -4.99 -3.07 3.75
CA ASN A 394 -3.73 -3.02 3.00
C ASN A 394 -3.84 -3.63 1.60
N ALA A 395 -4.55 -4.74 1.44
CA ALA A 395 -4.81 -5.34 0.12
C ALA A 395 -5.63 -4.39 -0.77
N VAL A 396 -6.70 -3.79 -0.23
CA VAL A 396 -7.51 -2.79 -0.93
C VAL A 396 -6.66 -1.61 -1.38
N ALA A 397 -5.79 -1.06 -0.52
CA ALA A 397 -4.91 0.04 -0.87
C ALA A 397 -3.94 -0.31 -2.03
N ARG A 398 -3.37 -1.50 -2.03
CA ARG A 398 -2.46 -1.97 -3.09
C ARG A 398 -3.19 -2.20 -4.41
N VAL A 399 -4.34 -2.87 -4.36
CA VAL A 399 -5.19 -3.10 -5.54
C VAL A 399 -5.67 -1.77 -6.13
N ALA A 400 -6.01 -0.79 -5.29
CA ALA A 400 -6.42 0.54 -5.72
C ALA A 400 -5.32 1.25 -6.51
N GLY A 401 -4.09 1.29 -5.97
CA GLY A 401 -2.94 1.89 -6.68
C GLY A 401 -2.65 1.20 -8.01
N LEU A 402 -2.65 -0.14 -8.01
CA LEU A 402 -2.45 -0.97 -9.19
C LEU A 402 -3.48 -0.68 -10.29
N ILE A 403 -4.76 -0.73 -9.96
CA ILE A 403 -5.86 -0.47 -10.92
C ILE A 403 -5.84 0.99 -11.37
N GLY A 404 -5.59 1.93 -10.45
CA GLY A 404 -5.52 3.35 -10.74
C GLY A 404 -4.48 3.66 -11.80
N VAL A 405 -3.24 3.22 -11.62
CA VAL A 405 -2.15 3.42 -12.59
C VAL A 405 -2.48 2.77 -13.94
N SER A 406 -3.09 1.57 -13.92
CA SER A 406 -3.44 0.85 -15.15
C SER A 406 -4.54 1.56 -15.94
N ILE A 407 -5.62 2.02 -15.29
CA ILE A 407 -6.73 2.76 -15.95
C ILE A 407 -6.22 4.07 -16.55
N LEU A 408 -5.38 4.78 -15.80
CA LEU A 408 -4.96 6.10 -16.25
C LEU A 408 -4.02 6.04 -17.45
N GLY A 409 -3.26 4.95 -17.60
CA GLY A 409 -2.51 4.68 -18.82
C GLY A 409 -3.38 4.73 -20.08
N VAL A 410 -4.57 4.14 -20.03
CA VAL A 410 -5.55 4.17 -21.14
C VAL A 410 -6.00 5.61 -21.45
N VAL A 411 -6.22 6.43 -20.43
CA VAL A 411 -6.66 7.83 -20.60
C VAL A 411 -5.56 8.69 -21.21
N VAL A 412 -4.34 8.55 -20.67
CA VAL A 412 -3.18 9.35 -21.06
C VAL A 412 -2.66 8.99 -22.44
N ALA A 413 -2.68 7.70 -22.81
CA ALA A 413 -2.22 7.22 -24.12
C ALA A 413 -2.97 7.85 -25.31
N GLN A 414 -4.21 8.30 -25.09
CA GLN A 414 -4.98 9.00 -26.13
C GLN A 414 -4.47 10.41 -26.42
N THR A 415 -3.71 11.00 -25.51
CA THR A 415 -3.18 12.37 -25.62
C THR A 415 -1.70 12.37 -25.98
N LEU A 416 -0.95 11.32 -25.61
CA LEU A 416 0.48 11.19 -25.90
C LEU A 416 0.71 10.83 -27.35
N VAL A 417 1.77 11.38 -27.92
CA VAL A 417 2.29 11.00 -29.24
C VAL A 417 3.41 9.95 -29.03
N GLY A 418 3.17 8.71 -29.44
CA GLY A 418 4.17 7.65 -29.42
C GLY A 418 4.40 6.96 -28.09
N ASP A 419 3.38 6.83 -27.23
CA ASP A 419 3.43 6.09 -25.95
C ASP A 419 4.56 6.53 -24.98
N THR A 420 5.02 7.76 -25.07
CA THR A 420 6.07 8.31 -24.19
C THR A 420 5.78 9.75 -23.79
N PHE A 421 6.14 10.10 -22.56
CA PHE A 421 6.21 11.51 -22.14
C PHE A 421 7.46 12.14 -22.72
N ALA A 422 7.33 13.37 -23.22
CA ALA A 422 8.40 14.19 -23.76
C ALA A 422 8.18 15.66 -23.39
N ALA A 423 9.17 16.51 -23.56
CA ALA A 423 9.08 17.94 -23.30
C ALA A 423 8.24 18.65 -24.37
N ASN A 424 6.92 18.42 -24.35
CA ASN A 424 5.95 19.00 -25.28
C ASN A 424 4.60 19.28 -24.60
N ASP A 425 3.74 20.07 -25.26
CA ASP A 425 2.44 20.46 -24.73
C ASP A 425 1.45 19.28 -24.61
N GLU A 426 1.60 18.23 -25.42
CA GLU A 426 0.80 17.01 -25.33
C GLU A 426 1.03 16.32 -24.00
N SER A 427 2.28 16.16 -23.58
CA SER A 427 2.66 15.56 -22.31
C SER A 427 2.19 16.42 -21.11
N VAL A 428 2.22 17.73 -21.22
CA VAL A 428 1.65 18.64 -20.21
C VAL A 428 0.14 18.43 -20.10
N ARG A 429 -0.58 18.38 -21.24
CA ARG A 429 -2.03 18.10 -21.26
C ARG A 429 -2.35 16.72 -20.67
N ALA A 430 -1.56 15.70 -21.04
CA ALA A 430 -1.71 14.36 -20.49
C ALA A 430 -1.53 14.35 -18.96
N PHE A 431 -0.53 15.05 -18.45
CA PHE A 431 -0.32 15.17 -17.00
C PHE A 431 -1.46 15.94 -16.32
N HIS A 432 -1.99 16.99 -16.93
CA HIS A 432 -3.17 17.70 -16.40
C HIS A 432 -4.42 16.80 -16.34
N GLN A 433 -4.61 15.88 -17.29
CA GLN A 433 -5.67 14.86 -17.20
C GLN A 433 -5.45 13.95 -16.00
N VAL A 434 -4.19 13.51 -15.76
CA VAL A 434 -3.80 12.76 -14.56
C VAL A 434 -4.21 13.51 -13.31
N VAL A 435 -3.85 14.79 -13.19
CA VAL A 435 -4.15 15.64 -12.04
C VAL A 435 -5.65 15.72 -11.78
N VAL A 436 -6.44 15.94 -12.83
CA VAL A 436 -7.91 16.04 -12.71
C VAL A 436 -8.51 14.72 -12.22
N VAL A 437 -8.12 13.58 -12.81
CA VAL A 437 -8.63 12.27 -12.40
C VAL A 437 -8.25 11.96 -10.95
N CYS A 438 -6.99 12.22 -10.56
CA CYS A 438 -6.55 12.06 -9.18
C CYS A 438 -7.37 12.92 -8.21
N ALA A 439 -7.58 14.20 -8.56
CA ALA A 439 -8.34 15.12 -7.69
C ALA A 439 -9.80 14.65 -7.53
N VAL A 440 -10.42 14.19 -8.61
CA VAL A 440 -11.80 13.65 -8.57
C VAL A 440 -11.88 12.38 -7.72
N LEU A 441 -10.95 11.45 -7.88
CA LEU A 441 -10.91 10.22 -7.08
C LEU A 441 -10.73 10.53 -5.59
N VAL A 442 -9.76 11.36 -5.26
CA VAL A 442 -9.45 11.73 -3.87
C VAL A 442 -10.60 12.52 -3.25
N ALA A 443 -11.17 13.49 -3.96
CA ALA A 443 -12.35 14.24 -3.49
C ALA A 443 -13.57 13.32 -3.31
N GLY A 444 -13.76 12.37 -4.24
CA GLY A 444 -14.81 11.35 -4.16
C GLY A 444 -14.68 10.50 -2.90
N GLY A 445 -13.45 10.10 -2.55
CA GLY A 445 -13.16 9.43 -1.27
C GLY A 445 -13.61 10.27 -0.07
N GLY A 446 -13.29 11.57 -0.06
CA GLY A 446 -13.74 12.49 1.01
C GLY A 446 -15.25 12.63 1.10
N ILE A 447 -15.95 12.69 -0.04
CA ILE A 447 -17.42 12.73 -0.06
C ILE A 447 -17.98 11.42 0.52
N VAL A 448 -17.44 10.28 0.15
CA VAL A 448 -17.81 8.98 0.73
C VAL A 448 -17.59 8.97 2.24
N GLY A 449 -16.46 9.49 2.73
CA GLY A 449 -16.16 9.63 4.15
C GLY A 449 -17.19 10.50 4.89
N VAL A 450 -17.52 11.69 4.35
CA VAL A 450 -18.55 12.57 4.96
C VAL A 450 -19.92 11.89 5.03
N LEU A 451 -20.35 11.25 3.96
CA LEU A 451 -21.68 10.69 3.85
C LEU A 451 -21.85 9.34 4.54
N GLY A 452 -20.78 8.54 4.53
CA GLY A 452 -20.83 7.14 4.94
C GLY A 452 -20.37 6.88 6.37
N ILE A 453 -19.34 7.57 6.87
CA ILE A 453 -18.77 7.32 8.20
C ILE A 453 -19.71 7.80 9.31
N VAL A 454 -19.90 6.95 10.29
CA VAL A 454 -20.64 7.24 11.51
C VAL A 454 -19.67 7.41 12.67
N ASN A 455 -19.74 8.54 13.34
CA ASN A 455 -18.93 8.75 14.53
C ASN A 455 -19.39 7.77 15.65
N PRO A 456 -18.44 7.12 16.34
CA PRO A 456 -18.78 6.26 17.47
C PRO A 456 -19.53 7.07 18.54
N ARG A 457 -20.57 6.47 19.09
CA ARG A 457 -21.28 7.08 20.22
C ARG A 457 -20.33 7.11 21.41
N ARG A 458 -20.06 8.29 21.96
CA ARG A 458 -19.32 8.42 23.21
C ARG A 458 -20.16 7.81 24.33
N THR A 459 -19.77 6.66 24.82
CA THR A 459 -20.22 6.18 26.13
C THR A 459 -19.45 6.98 27.17
N VAL A 460 -20.08 8.00 27.72
CA VAL A 460 -19.54 8.69 28.90
C VAL A 460 -19.79 7.73 30.06
N GLU A 461 -18.71 7.14 30.60
CA GLU A 461 -18.85 6.39 31.87
C GLU A 461 -19.40 7.33 32.91
N ALA A 462 -20.48 6.92 33.57
CA ALA A 462 -21.18 7.70 34.60
C ALA A 462 -20.24 8.19 35.73
N ARG A 463 -19.11 7.52 35.93
CA ARG A 463 -18.04 7.93 36.86
C ARG A 463 -17.37 9.26 36.51
N ASN A 464 -17.39 9.68 35.26
CA ASN A 464 -16.73 10.88 34.77
C ASN A 464 -17.68 12.06 34.54
N CYS A 465 -18.98 11.93 34.89
CA CYS A 465 -19.93 13.03 34.83
C CYS A 465 -19.85 13.87 36.11
N PRO A 466 -19.64 15.21 36.03
CA PRO A 466 -19.64 16.10 37.18
C PRO A 466 -21.03 16.23 37.86
N GLY A 467 -21.81 15.28 37.92
CA GLY A 467 -23.15 15.19 38.51
C GLY A 467 -23.64 13.75 38.68
N GLY A 468 -22.83 12.78 38.27
CA GLY A 468 -23.20 11.36 38.29
C GLY A 468 -23.38 10.74 39.69
N GLN A 469 -23.10 11.50 40.74
CA GLN A 469 -23.36 11.07 42.12
C GLN A 469 -24.84 11.23 42.57
N LEU A 470 -25.67 11.87 41.74
CA LEU A 470 -27.07 12.14 42.10
C LEU A 470 -28.12 11.15 41.57
N VAL A 471 -27.67 10.20 40.74
CA VAL A 471 -28.55 9.14 40.19
C VAL A 471 -27.88 7.78 40.35
N ALA A 472 -27.77 7.32 41.59
CA ALA A 472 -27.51 5.92 41.91
C ALA A 472 -28.84 5.14 41.71
N VAL A 473 -29.03 4.53 40.55
CA VAL A 473 -30.02 3.47 40.41
C VAL A 473 -29.44 2.27 41.16
N PRO A 474 -30.15 1.73 42.18
CA PRO A 474 -29.68 0.52 42.85
C PRO A 474 -29.61 -0.61 41.84
N LEU A 475 -28.47 -1.24 41.74
CA LEU A 475 -28.32 -2.49 40.99
C LEU A 475 -29.27 -3.52 41.61
N PRO A 476 -30.06 -4.29 40.84
CA PRO A 476 -30.85 -5.37 41.40
C PRO A 476 -29.93 -6.34 42.13
N ALA A 477 -30.27 -6.67 43.34
CA ALA A 477 -29.54 -7.62 44.16
C ALA A 477 -29.41 -8.95 43.37
N VAL A 478 -28.19 -9.37 43.16
CA VAL A 478 -27.90 -10.72 42.64
C VAL A 478 -28.33 -11.67 43.78
N GLU A 479 -29.48 -12.35 43.62
CA GLU A 479 -29.84 -13.47 44.47
C GLU A 479 -28.76 -14.52 44.41
N SER A 480 -27.98 -14.64 45.48
CA SER A 480 -27.07 -15.75 45.67
C SER A 480 -27.95 -17.01 45.90
N THR A 481 -28.17 -17.79 44.88
CA THR A 481 -28.62 -19.19 45.04
C THR A 481 -27.53 -19.96 45.76
N THR A 482 -27.63 -20.00 47.09
CA THR A 482 -26.97 -21.03 47.87
C THR A 482 -27.64 -22.36 47.51
N ALA A 483 -26.95 -23.20 46.76
CA ALA A 483 -27.26 -24.61 46.65
C ALA A 483 -26.99 -25.23 48.03
N ALA A 484 -28.05 -25.63 48.70
CA ALA A 484 -28.03 -26.61 49.79
C ALA A 484 -28.43 -27.96 49.20
N ASP A 485 -27.68 -28.98 49.62
CA ASP A 485 -27.76 -30.45 49.48
C ASP A 485 -27.21 -31.06 48.22
#